data_419995290747c9e791ebcc6ccfef5557
#
_entry.id   419995290747c9e791ebcc6ccfef5557
#
_cell.length_a   1.000
_cell.length_b   1.000
_cell.length_c   1.000
_cell.angle_alpha   90.00
_cell.angle_beta   90.00
_cell.angle_gamma   90.00
#
_symmetry.space_group_name_H-M   'P 1'
#
loop_
_entity.id
_entity.type
_entity.pdbx_description
1 polymer ?
#
loop_
_entity_poly.entity_id
_entity_poly.type
_entity_poly.pdbx_seq_one_letter_code
_entity_poly.pdbx_strand_id
1 'polypeptide(L)'
;GLHVAVTECARPSAIRRRAALSEAVYDGTAEVEGVVCRRVDSEADLTDAWQAGQVPLFVDEAGDSIRALRPAVVVDAILAKRNLGTRRDMAPITVALGPGFAAGRDVDAVIETMRGHNLGRIFYRGAALPNTGVPGNIGGYTGERVIHAPADGALPWVEDAAREKG
;
A
#
# COMPACT_ATOMS: atom_id res chain seq x y z
N GLY A 1 -14.92 -2.15 -16.80
CA GLY A 1 -13.82 -2.52 -15.88
C GLY A 1 -14.23 -2.32 -14.43
N LEU A 2 -13.36 -2.66 -13.49
CA LEU A 2 -13.57 -2.36 -12.08
C LEU A 2 -13.21 -0.89 -11.82
N HIS A 3 -14.02 -0.18 -11.04
CA HIS A 3 -13.64 1.10 -10.49
C HIS A 3 -12.79 0.86 -9.25
N VAL A 4 -11.57 1.35 -9.24
CA VAL A 4 -10.62 1.23 -8.13
C VAL A 4 -10.35 2.61 -7.58
N ALA A 5 -10.31 2.75 -6.26
CA ALA A 5 -9.83 3.92 -5.56
C ALA A 5 -8.78 3.50 -4.53
N VAL A 6 -7.84 4.39 -4.24
CA VAL A 6 -6.76 4.16 -3.27
C VAL A 6 -6.89 5.16 -2.13
N THR A 7 -6.63 4.72 -0.92
CA THR A 7 -6.43 5.59 0.25
C THR A 7 -4.98 5.53 0.68
N GLU A 8 -4.43 6.65 1.09
CA GLU A 8 -3.04 6.76 1.53
C GLU A 8 -2.93 7.75 2.70
N CYS A 9 -1.88 7.64 3.50
CA CYS A 9 -1.57 8.62 4.53
C CYS A 9 -1.03 9.93 3.92
N ALA A 10 -1.03 11.01 4.70
CA ALA A 10 -0.55 12.31 4.25
C ALA A 10 0.97 12.35 3.99
N ARG A 11 1.72 11.39 4.51
CA ARG A 11 3.18 11.27 4.34
C ARG A 11 3.57 9.84 3.99
N PRO A 12 3.30 9.38 2.76
CA PRO A 12 3.70 8.05 2.30
C PRO A 12 5.21 7.86 2.41
N SER A 13 5.59 6.67 2.89
CA SER A 13 7.00 6.30 3.08
C SER A 13 7.52 5.35 2.00
N ALA A 14 7.06 5.50 0.77
CA ALA A 14 7.49 4.66 -0.34
C ALA A 14 8.98 4.84 -0.63
N ILE A 15 9.76 3.76 -0.52
CA ILE A 15 11.21 3.77 -0.74
C ILE A 15 11.55 4.09 -2.21
N ARG A 16 10.67 3.69 -3.15
CA ARG A 16 10.83 3.93 -4.59
C ARG A 16 9.74 4.89 -5.05
N ARG A 17 9.89 6.15 -4.74
CA ARG A 17 8.90 7.19 -5.04
C ARG A 17 8.49 7.22 -6.52
N ARG A 18 9.45 7.14 -7.46
CA ARG A 18 9.18 7.13 -8.91
C ARG A 18 8.44 5.88 -9.42
N ALA A 19 8.29 4.85 -8.61
CA ALA A 19 7.58 3.61 -8.94
C ALA A 19 6.43 3.36 -7.96
N ALA A 20 5.90 4.43 -7.35
CA ALA A 20 4.83 4.35 -6.37
C ALA A 20 3.71 5.32 -6.73
N LEU A 21 2.49 4.82 -6.86
CA LEU A 21 1.32 5.66 -7.08
C LEU A 21 1.05 6.63 -5.92
N SER A 22 1.56 6.33 -4.72
CA SER A 22 1.48 7.21 -3.56
C SER A 22 2.21 8.56 -3.75
N GLU A 23 3.08 8.69 -4.76
CA GLU A 23 3.67 9.98 -5.12
C GLU A 23 2.62 11.03 -5.49
N ALA A 24 1.44 10.59 -5.97
CA ALA A 24 0.31 11.48 -6.23
C ALA A 24 -0.16 12.27 -5.00
N VAL A 25 0.16 11.83 -3.77
CA VAL A 25 -0.11 12.60 -2.54
C VAL A 25 0.62 13.95 -2.56
N TYR A 26 1.85 13.96 -3.10
CA TYR A 26 2.71 15.15 -3.14
C TYR A 26 2.52 15.95 -4.43
N ASP A 27 2.52 15.26 -5.57
CA ASP A 27 2.56 15.90 -6.90
C ASP A 27 1.16 16.05 -7.53
N GLY A 28 0.10 15.59 -6.85
CA GLY A 28 -1.28 15.58 -7.36
C GLY A 28 -1.56 14.44 -8.34
N THR A 29 -0.56 13.98 -9.08
CA THR A 29 -0.64 12.85 -10.01
C THR A 29 0.64 12.02 -9.97
N ALA A 30 0.51 10.72 -10.25
CA ALA A 30 1.65 9.82 -10.45
C ALA A 30 1.31 8.81 -11.55
N GLU A 31 2.31 8.41 -12.32
CA GLU A 31 2.16 7.36 -13.34
C GLU A 31 3.18 6.26 -13.12
N VAL A 32 2.71 5.01 -13.10
CA VAL A 32 3.55 3.82 -13.00
C VAL A 32 3.07 2.79 -14.01
N GLU A 33 3.92 2.41 -14.95
CA GLU A 33 3.63 1.39 -15.98
C GLU A 33 2.33 1.65 -16.76
N GLY A 34 2.05 2.93 -17.07
CA GLY A 34 0.85 3.35 -17.81
C GLY A 34 -0.42 3.46 -16.95
N VAL A 35 -0.33 3.18 -15.65
CA VAL A 35 -1.43 3.45 -14.70
C VAL A 35 -1.25 4.83 -14.11
N VAL A 36 -2.19 5.71 -14.39
CA VAL A 36 -2.21 7.07 -13.85
C VAL A 36 -3.04 7.09 -12.57
N CYS A 37 -2.43 7.57 -11.50
CA CYS A 37 -3.09 7.84 -10.23
C CYS A 37 -3.26 9.36 -10.06
N ARG A 38 -4.44 9.79 -9.61
CA ARG A 38 -4.76 11.20 -9.38
C ARG A 38 -5.27 11.40 -7.96
N ARG A 39 -4.66 12.33 -7.23
CA ARG A 39 -5.18 12.77 -5.94
C ARG A 39 -6.53 13.46 -6.15
N VAL A 40 -7.49 13.12 -5.29
CA VAL A 40 -8.85 13.64 -5.30
C VAL A 40 -9.24 14.08 -3.90
N ASP A 41 -9.98 15.17 -3.81
CA ASP A 41 -10.43 15.72 -2.54
C ASP A 41 -11.97 15.74 -2.43
N SER A 42 -12.70 15.33 -3.50
CA SER A 42 -14.16 15.29 -3.55
C SER A 42 -14.73 14.10 -4.33
N GLU A 43 -16.02 13.82 -4.16
CA GLU A 43 -16.72 12.80 -4.96
C GLU A 43 -16.82 13.17 -6.45
N ALA A 44 -16.86 14.46 -6.77
CA ALA A 44 -16.84 14.92 -8.15
C ALA A 44 -15.51 14.58 -8.80
N ASP A 45 -14.39 14.89 -8.14
CA ASP A 45 -13.04 14.56 -8.63
C ASP A 45 -12.84 13.06 -8.79
N LEU A 46 -13.42 12.25 -7.88
CA LEU A 46 -13.43 10.79 -7.96
C LEU A 46 -14.07 10.32 -9.26
N THR A 47 -15.26 10.84 -9.57
CA THR A 47 -16.01 10.48 -10.78
C THR A 47 -15.25 10.88 -12.04
N ASP A 48 -14.68 12.09 -12.05
CA ASP A 48 -13.88 12.60 -13.18
C ASP A 48 -12.62 11.76 -13.40
N ALA A 49 -11.94 11.35 -12.33
CA ALA A 49 -10.77 10.49 -12.43
C ALA A 49 -11.12 9.12 -13.06
N TRP A 50 -12.21 8.50 -12.63
CA TRP A 50 -12.66 7.24 -13.22
C TRP A 50 -13.08 7.38 -14.69
N GLN A 51 -13.75 8.48 -15.06
CA GLN A 51 -14.12 8.76 -16.45
C GLN A 51 -12.88 8.96 -17.33
N ALA A 52 -11.82 9.54 -16.78
CA ALA A 52 -10.53 9.70 -17.44
C ALA A 52 -9.68 8.40 -17.47
N GLY A 53 -10.19 7.28 -16.92
CA GLY A 53 -9.45 6.03 -16.84
C GLY A 53 -8.30 6.05 -15.82
N GLN A 54 -8.34 6.98 -14.87
CA GLN A 54 -7.34 7.15 -13.82
C GLN A 54 -7.78 6.44 -12.54
N VAL A 55 -6.82 6.19 -11.63
CA VAL A 55 -7.06 5.67 -10.29
C VAL A 55 -7.10 6.86 -9.32
N PRO A 56 -8.27 7.20 -8.73
CA PRO A 56 -8.33 8.25 -7.71
C PRO A 56 -7.66 7.81 -6.42
N LEU A 57 -6.96 8.76 -5.77
CA LEU A 57 -6.30 8.57 -4.49
C LEU A 57 -6.81 9.62 -3.50
N PHE A 58 -7.32 9.16 -2.36
CA PHE A 58 -7.68 9.99 -1.23
C PHE A 58 -6.55 10.02 -0.20
N VAL A 59 -6.24 11.19 0.34
CA VAL A 59 -5.43 11.31 1.55
C VAL A 59 -6.37 11.07 2.74
N ASP A 60 -6.43 9.83 3.18
CA ASP A 60 -7.40 9.37 4.19
C ASP A 60 -6.79 8.23 5.03
N GLU A 61 -6.06 8.62 6.05
CA GLU A 61 -5.38 7.69 6.97
C GLU A 61 -6.37 6.93 7.87
N ALA A 62 -7.53 7.52 8.15
CA ALA A 62 -8.57 6.93 8.98
C ALA A 62 -9.46 5.92 8.23
N GLY A 63 -9.46 5.96 6.88
CA GLY A 63 -10.32 5.14 6.04
C GLY A 63 -11.79 5.57 6.05
N ASP A 64 -12.07 6.85 6.31
CA ASP A 64 -13.44 7.37 6.33
C ASP A 64 -14.08 7.33 4.93
N SER A 65 -13.29 7.48 3.87
CA SER A 65 -13.73 7.31 2.49
C SER A 65 -14.27 5.91 2.19
N ILE A 66 -13.77 4.87 2.85
CA ILE A 66 -14.27 3.51 2.71
C ILE A 66 -15.73 3.43 3.12
N ARG A 67 -16.11 4.09 4.23
CA ARG A 67 -17.49 4.14 4.69
C ARG A 67 -18.41 4.92 3.75
N ALA A 68 -17.90 6.03 3.23
CA ALA A 68 -18.65 6.89 2.29
C ALA A 68 -18.91 6.18 0.97
N LEU A 69 -17.86 5.58 0.39
CA LEU A 69 -17.90 4.93 -0.93
C LEU A 69 -18.61 3.57 -0.93
N ARG A 70 -18.68 2.89 0.22
CA ARG A 70 -19.27 1.54 0.35
C ARG A 70 -18.79 0.58 -0.74
N PRO A 71 -17.50 0.33 -0.85
CA PRO A 71 -16.96 -0.49 -1.91
C PRO A 71 -17.45 -1.95 -1.80
N ALA A 72 -17.52 -2.65 -2.91
CA ALA A 72 -17.81 -4.09 -2.92
C ALA A 72 -16.63 -4.91 -2.34
N VAL A 73 -15.42 -4.39 -2.45
CA VAL A 73 -14.19 -5.05 -1.97
C VAL A 73 -13.29 -4.01 -1.32
N VAL A 74 -12.75 -4.35 -0.15
CA VAL A 74 -11.64 -3.62 0.49
C VAL A 74 -10.40 -4.50 0.45
N VAL A 75 -9.28 -3.93 0.00
CA VAL A 75 -7.97 -4.59 0.01
C VAL A 75 -7.04 -3.79 0.91
N ASP A 76 -6.62 -4.39 2.02
CA ASP A 76 -5.54 -3.84 2.84
C ASP A 76 -4.19 -4.22 2.23
N ALA A 77 -3.54 -3.25 1.62
CA ALA A 77 -2.22 -3.35 1.02
C ALA A 77 -1.19 -2.45 1.72
N ILE A 78 -1.46 -2.03 2.96
CA ILE A 78 -0.57 -1.15 3.75
C ILE A 78 0.77 -1.83 4.04
N LEU A 79 0.78 -3.16 4.15
CA LEU A 79 1.97 -3.98 4.44
C LEU A 79 2.67 -3.64 5.77
N ALA A 80 1.94 -3.13 6.74
CA ALA A 80 2.45 -2.74 8.06
C ALA A 80 2.92 -3.90 8.93
N LYS A 81 2.78 -5.14 8.48
CA LYS A 81 3.09 -6.39 9.20
C LYS A 81 2.23 -6.61 10.46
N ARG A 82 1.24 -5.78 10.65
CA ARG A 82 0.23 -5.83 11.71
C ARG A 82 -1.07 -5.20 11.19
N ASN A 83 -2.19 -5.62 11.73
CA ASN A 83 -3.47 -4.97 11.44
C ASN A 83 -3.52 -3.59 12.10
N LEU A 84 -3.76 -2.55 11.32
CA LEU A 84 -3.88 -1.15 11.77
C LEU A 84 -5.34 -0.72 11.97
N GLY A 85 -6.32 -1.62 11.82
CA GLY A 85 -7.73 -1.32 12.04
C GLY A 85 -8.65 -1.85 10.96
N THR A 86 -8.13 -2.58 9.97
CA THR A 86 -8.95 -3.22 8.94
C THR A 86 -9.79 -4.33 9.55
N ARG A 87 -11.09 -4.29 9.27
CA ARG A 87 -12.07 -5.23 9.78
C ARG A 87 -12.90 -5.84 8.66
N ARG A 88 -13.37 -7.03 8.91
CA ARG A 88 -14.16 -7.82 7.98
C ARG A 88 -15.50 -7.17 7.58
N ASP A 89 -16.03 -6.28 8.43
CA ASP A 89 -17.29 -5.59 8.21
C ASP A 89 -17.17 -4.30 7.36
N MET A 90 -15.97 -3.97 6.90
CA MET A 90 -15.73 -2.76 6.07
C MET A 90 -16.29 -2.87 4.64
N ALA A 91 -16.43 -4.10 4.13
CA ALA A 91 -17.00 -4.36 2.81
C ALA A 91 -17.60 -5.79 2.75
N PRO A 92 -18.43 -6.10 1.73
CA PRO A 92 -18.87 -7.46 1.46
C PRO A 92 -17.75 -8.47 1.29
N ILE A 93 -16.60 -8.04 0.78
CA ILE A 93 -15.38 -8.84 0.64
C ILE A 93 -14.20 -8.00 1.17
N THR A 94 -13.41 -8.61 2.07
CA THR A 94 -12.21 -7.99 2.62
C THR A 94 -11.00 -8.89 2.38
N VAL A 95 -9.91 -8.30 1.87
CA VAL A 95 -8.66 -8.99 1.57
C VAL A 95 -7.51 -8.25 2.22
N ALA A 96 -6.54 -8.96 2.78
CA ALA A 96 -5.32 -8.35 3.29
C ALA A 96 -4.07 -8.99 2.68
N LEU A 97 -3.03 -8.19 2.49
CA LEU A 97 -1.76 -8.64 1.96
C LEU A 97 -0.73 -8.82 3.09
N GLY A 98 -0.17 -10.04 3.17
CA GLY A 98 0.92 -10.36 4.09
C GLY A 98 0.51 -10.60 5.54
N PRO A 99 1.49 -10.61 6.46
CA PRO A 99 1.27 -10.94 7.86
C PRO A 99 0.56 -9.81 8.63
N GLY A 100 -0.04 -10.19 9.74
CA GLY A 100 -0.76 -9.28 10.64
C GLY A 100 -2.26 -9.52 10.66
N PHE A 101 -2.78 -10.36 9.77
CA PHE A 101 -4.20 -10.67 9.63
C PHE A 101 -4.46 -12.17 9.75
N ALA A 102 -5.62 -12.53 10.26
CA ALA A 102 -6.15 -13.87 10.22
C ALA A 102 -7.41 -13.92 9.36
N ALA A 103 -7.36 -14.70 8.28
CA ALA A 103 -8.51 -14.91 7.41
C ALA A 103 -9.63 -15.65 8.16
N GLY A 104 -10.87 -15.19 7.97
CA GLY A 104 -12.05 -15.66 8.68
C GLY A 104 -12.32 -14.96 10.01
N ARG A 105 -11.35 -14.20 10.55
CA ARG A 105 -11.51 -13.37 11.76
C ARG A 105 -11.44 -11.89 11.43
N ASP A 106 -10.31 -11.43 10.89
CA ASP A 106 -10.02 -10.01 10.63
C ASP A 106 -10.47 -9.59 9.24
N VAL A 107 -10.31 -10.49 8.27
CA VAL A 107 -10.66 -10.33 6.85
C VAL A 107 -11.17 -11.65 6.27
N ASP A 108 -11.76 -11.62 5.07
CA ASP A 108 -12.25 -12.85 4.41
C ASP A 108 -11.11 -13.67 3.82
N ALA A 109 -10.08 -13.01 3.29
CA ALA A 109 -8.92 -13.68 2.72
C ALA A 109 -7.62 -12.93 3.03
N VAL A 110 -6.53 -13.71 3.16
CA VAL A 110 -5.16 -13.20 3.31
C VAL A 110 -4.31 -13.74 2.16
N ILE A 111 -3.51 -12.88 1.54
CA ILE A 111 -2.59 -13.26 0.46
C ILE A 111 -1.16 -13.24 0.98
N GLU A 112 -0.42 -14.33 0.75
CA GLU A 112 0.99 -14.45 1.12
C GLU A 112 1.87 -13.50 0.32
N THR A 113 2.70 -12.73 1.01
CA THR A 113 3.66 -11.80 0.41
C THR A 113 5.12 -12.19 0.64
N MET A 114 5.38 -13.21 1.45
CA MET A 114 6.74 -13.70 1.63
C MET A 114 7.25 -14.37 0.35
N ARG A 115 8.45 -13.98 -0.07
CA ARG A 115 9.11 -14.61 -1.22
C ARG A 115 9.33 -16.09 -0.98
N GLY A 116 9.06 -16.91 -2.00
CA GLY A 116 9.20 -18.34 -1.94
C GLY A 116 8.01 -19.06 -2.56
N HIS A 117 7.89 -20.35 -2.29
CA HIS A 117 6.90 -21.24 -2.89
C HIS A 117 5.44 -20.82 -2.68
N ASN A 118 5.16 -20.16 -1.57
CA ASN A 118 3.80 -19.73 -1.21
C ASN A 118 3.45 -18.30 -1.62
N LEU A 119 4.34 -17.57 -2.27
CA LEU A 119 4.06 -16.20 -2.70
C LEU A 119 2.79 -16.15 -3.56
N GLY A 120 1.86 -15.26 -3.18
CA GLY A 120 0.57 -15.12 -3.85
C GLY A 120 -0.49 -16.14 -3.45
N ARG A 121 -0.17 -17.10 -2.56
CA ARG A 121 -1.15 -18.06 -2.05
C ARG A 121 -2.24 -17.35 -1.27
N ILE A 122 -3.49 -17.71 -1.56
CA ILE A 122 -4.67 -17.18 -0.88
C ILE A 122 -5.06 -18.10 0.28
N PHE A 123 -5.20 -17.54 1.47
CA PHE A 123 -5.72 -18.20 2.65
C PHE A 123 -7.13 -17.70 2.95
N TYR A 124 -8.10 -18.59 3.03
CA TYR A 124 -9.46 -18.31 3.51
C TYR A 124 -9.63 -18.63 4.99
N ARG A 125 -8.61 -19.26 5.61
CA ARG A 125 -8.49 -19.55 7.05
C ARG A 125 -7.03 -19.48 7.45
N GLY A 126 -6.74 -18.92 8.62
CA GLY A 126 -5.39 -18.75 9.14
C GLY A 126 -4.73 -17.48 8.66
N ALA A 127 -3.40 -17.44 8.63
CA ALA A 127 -2.61 -16.24 8.38
C ALA A 127 -1.47 -16.52 7.40
N ALA A 128 -0.95 -15.47 6.77
CA ALA A 128 0.32 -15.49 6.08
C ALA A 128 1.48 -15.74 7.06
N LEU A 129 2.64 -16.13 6.54
CA LEU A 129 3.83 -16.37 7.36
C LEU A 129 4.22 -15.09 8.11
N PRO A 130 4.58 -15.19 9.41
CA PRO A 130 4.93 -14.03 10.19
C PRO A 130 6.19 -13.34 9.64
N ASN A 131 6.24 -12.02 9.82
CA ASN A 131 7.44 -11.26 9.47
C ASN A 131 8.59 -11.65 10.40
N THR A 132 9.72 -12.05 9.83
CA THR A 132 10.91 -12.43 10.59
C THR A 132 11.77 -11.23 11.02
N GLY A 133 11.52 -10.04 10.42
CA GLY A 133 12.39 -8.87 10.57
C GLY A 133 13.75 -9.01 9.88
N VAL A 134 14.05 -10.17 9.31
CA VAL A 134 15.30 -10.43 8.59
C VAL A 134 15.06 -10.25 7.10
N PRO A 135 15.82 -9.37 6.42
CA PRO A 135 15.76 -9.23 4.97
C PRO A 135 16.03 -10.56 4.26
N GLY A 136 15.23 -10.85 3.21
CA GLY A 136 15.46 -12.03 2.40
C GLY A 136 16.87 -12.04 1.77
N ASN A 137 17.44 -13.23 1.60
CA ASN A 137 18.72 -13.39 0.93
C ASN A 137 18.64 -12.96 -0.54
N ILE A 138 19.51 -12.06 -0.97
CA ILE A 138 19.70 -11.67 -2.36
C ILE A 138 21.20 -11.69 -2.65
N GLY A 139 21.63 -12.62 -3.50
CA GLY A 139 23.04 -12.74 -3.88
C GLY A 139 23.97 -13.09 -2.72
N GLY A 140 23.48 -13.78 -1.69
CA GLY A 140 24.24 -14.13 -0.49
C GLY A 140 24.16 -13.11 0.65
N TYR A 141 23.57 -11.95 0.43
CA TYR A 141 23.47 -10.85 1.41
C TYR A 141 22.06 -10.79 2.04
N THR A 142 21.98 -10.54 3.35
CA THR A 142 20.76 -10.46 4.15
C THR A 142 20.71 -9.13 4.93
N GLY A 143 21.00 -9.15 6.22
CA GLY A 143 20.92 -8.00 7.13
C GLY A 143 21.88 -6.86 6.77
N GLU A 144 23.03 -7.17 6.24
CA GLU A 144 24.03 -6.20 5.76
C GLU A 144 23.58 -5.32 4.59
N ARG A 145 22.45 -5.65 3.97
CA ARG A 145 21.82 -4.83 2.93
C ARG A 145 21.01 -3.67 3.50
N VAL A 146 20.82 -3.64 4.80
CA VAL A 146 20.03 -2.60 5.49
C VAL A 146 21.00 -1.69 6.23
N ILE A 147 21.01 -0.43 5.85
CA ILE A 147 21.74 0.62 6.59
C ILE A 147 20.71 1.28 7.51
N HIS A 148 20.98 1.25 8.80
CA HIS A 148 20.17 1.90 9.81
C HIS A 148 20.69 3.30 10.10
N ALA A 149 19.81 4.27 10.29
CA ALA A 149 20.17 5.57 10.81
C ALA A 149 20.72 5.40 12.24
N PRO A 150 21.88 6.02 12.57
CA PRO A 150 22.48 5.89 13.90
C PRO A 150 21.71 6.67 14.98
N ALA A 151 20.82 7.57 14.58
CA ALA A 151 19.99 8.38 15.46
C ALA A 151 18.74 8.84 14.71
N ASP A 152 17.75 9.31 15.47
CA ASP A 152 16.58 9.96 14.90
C ASP A 152 16.98 11.30 14.28
N GLY A 153 16.41 11.63 13.12
CA GLY A 153 16.69 12.87 12.41
C GLY A 153 16.10 12.90 11.01
N ALA A 154 16.24 14.05 10.36
CA ALA A 154 15.92 14.25 8.95
C ALA A 154 17.20 14.23 8.11
N LEU A 155 17.12 13.67 6.89
CA LEU A 155 18.21 13.62 5.91
C LEU A 155 17.84 14.48 4.68
N PRO A 156 17.75 15.82 4.80
CA PRO A 156 17.22 16.67 3.73
C PRO A 156 18.05 16.62 2.45
N TRP A 157 19.35 16.38 2.56
CA TRP A 157 20.28 16.32 1.42
C TRP A 157 20.21 15.03 0.60
N VAL A 158 19.55 13.97 1.09
CA VAL A 158 19.34 12.73 0.32
C VAL A 158 18.35 12.95 -0.82
N GLU A 159 17.38 13.83 -0.64
CA GLU A 159 16.42 14.18 -1.70
C GLU A 159 17.11 14.93 -2.85
N ASP A 160 18.03 15.82 -2.55
CA ASP A 160 18.76 16.60 -3.56
C ASP A 160 19.74 15.72 -4.34
N ALA A 161 20.46 14.81 -3.67
CA ALA A 161 21.36 13.87 -4.32
C ALA A 161 20.64 12.87 -5.25
N ALA A 162 19.36 12.56 -4.98
CA ALA A 162 18.56 11.73 -5.85
C ALA A 162 18.05 12.49 -7.10
N ARG A 163 17.87 13.81 -7.01
CA ARG A 163 17.47 14.68 -8.13
C ARG A 163 18.60 14.95 -9.11
N GLU A 164 19.85 15.04 -8.63
CA GLU A 164 21.01 15.31 -9.46
C GLU A 164 21.49 14.13 -10.32
N LYS A 165 21.01 12.91 -10.04
CA LYS A 165 21.39 11.67 -10.76
C LYS A 165 20.31 11.14 -11.71
N GLY A 166 19.27 11.92 -11.99
CA GLY A 166 18.13 11.55 -12.85
C GLY A 166 18.20 12.09 -14.27
#